data_3369fed1472c0c1e6e9ec4c9a86f637b
#
_entry.id   3369fed1472c0c1e6e9ec4c9a86f637b
#
_cell.length_a   1.000
_cell.length_b   1.000
_cell.length_c   1.000
_cell.angle_alpha   90.00
_cell.angle_beta   90.00
_cell.angle_gamma   90.00
#
_symmetry.space_group_name_H-M   'P 1'
#
loop_
_entity.id
_entity.type
_entity.pdbx_description
1 polymer ?
#
loop_
_entity_poly.entity_id
_entity_poly.type
_entity_poly.pdbx_seq_one_letter_code
_entity_poly.pdbx_strand_id
1 'polypeptide(L)'
;MKTYVLTVSRYFPKTHKRAGEPTHFVEKLLVGQYDKNEDFYLQDTKAEFDREIFFECRNPKIHTIRTNVELWKKRISEIQKGNAILSIRYWSGKPYNSKQVEICQLNRFSGIGLEEVIIPCMNDIVHIKQLAKNDGLSLQDFEEWFKDYDLSQSMAIIHFTSFRYFSYNDI
;
A
#
# COMPACT_ATOMS: atom_id res chain seq x y z
N MET A 1 -13.37 -16.11 -10.94
CA MET A 1 -13.07 -15.39 -9.70
C MET A 1 -12.88 -13.90 -10.05
N LYS A 2 -13.46 -13.00 -9.28
CA LYS A 2 -13.41 -11.56 -9.52
C LYS A 2 -12.03 -10.97 -9.17
N THR A 3 -11.55 -10.02 -9.96
CA THR A 3 -10.28 -9.33 -9.67
C THR A 3 -10.57 -7.85 -9.42
N TYR A 4 -10.20 -7.37 -8.23
CA TYR A 4 -10.12 -5.95 -7.94
C TYR A 4 -8.71 -5.44 -8.22
N VAL A 5 -8.60 -4.22 -8.68
CA VAL A 5 -7.31 -3.59 -8.98
C VAL A 5 -7.07 -2.43 -8.01
N LEU A 6 -5.85 -2.38 -7.47
CA LEU A 6 -5.31 -1.27 -6.72
C LEU A 6 -4.01 -0.83 -7.38
N THR A 7 -3.88 0.46 -7.69
CA THR A 7 -2.64 0.99 -8.25
C THR A 7 -1.81 1.72 -7.21
N VAL A 8 -0.50 1.54 -7.26
CA VAL A 8 0.49 2.32 -6.51
C VAL A 8 1.26 3.21 -7.47
N SER A 9 1.72 4.35 -6.98
CA SER A 9 2.47 5.31 -7.79
C SER A 9 3.97 4.97 -7.81
N ARG A 10 4.61 4.98 -8.99
CA ARG A 10 6.08 4.84 -9.11
C ARG A 10 6.82 6.12 -8.74
N TYR A 11 6.15 7.25 -8.87
CA TYR A 11 6.74 8.57 -8.67
C TYR A 11 5.88 9.42 -7.75
N PHE A 12 6.50 10.33 -7.03
CA PHE A 12 5.78 11.33 -6.25
C PHE A 12 4.90 12.19 -7.16
N PRO A 13 3.66 12.51 -6.73
CA PRO A 13 2.71 13.28 -7.55
C PRO A 13 3.20 14.72 -7.76
N LYS A 14 2.64 15.38 -8.77
CA LYS A 14 3.02 16.77 -9.14
C LYS A 14 2.84 17.79 -8.03
N THR A 15 1.92 17.54 -7.10
CA THR A 15 1.65 18.39 -5.93
C THR A 15 2.65 18.20 -4.79
N HIS A 16 3.47 17.15 -4.85
CA HIS A 16 4.46 16.83 -3.83
C HIS A 16 5.76 17.61 -4.04
N LYS A 17 6.46 17.99 -2.96
CA LYS A 17 7.77 18.68 -3.04
C LYS A 17 8.82 17.86 -3.83
N ARG A 18 8.72 16.55 -3.76
CA ARG A 18 9.57 15.59 -4.50
C ARG A 18 8.94 15.13 -5.82
N ALA A 19 8.15 16.00 -6.47
CA ALA A 19 7.44 15.65 -7.69
C ALA A 19 8.36 15.02 -8.75
N GLY A 20 7.98 13.84 -9.25
CA GLY A 20 8.73 13.13 -10.27
C GLY A 20 9.90 12.27 -9.77
N GLU A 21 10.27 12.37 -8.48
CA GLU A 21 11.22 11.43 -7.89
C GLU A 21 10.57 10.06 -7.66
N PRO A 22 11.35 8.96 -7.70
CA PRO A 22 10.83 7.62 -7.46
C PRO A 22 10.37 7.44 -6.02
N THR A 23 9.21 6.80 -5.83
CA THR A 23 8.70 6.42 -4.50
C THR A 23 9.31 5.13 -3.99
N HIS A 24 9.80 4.30 -4.91
CA HIS A 24 10.22 2.91 -4.66
C HIS A 24 9.11 2.04 -4.06
N PHE A 25 7.85 2.36 -4.34
CA PHE A 25 6.72 1.59 -3.80
C PHE A 25 6.66 0.15 -4.33
N VAL A 26 7.19 -0.11 -5.53
CA VAL A 26 7.26 -1.47 -6.09
C VAL A 26 8.21 -2.32 -5.24
N GLU A 27 9.44 -1.86 -5.04
CA GLU A 27 10.46 -2.53 -4.24
C GLU A 27 10.01 -2.72 -2.79
N LYS A 28 9.50 -1.64 -2.16
CA LYS A 28 9.01 -1.66 -0.78
C LYS A 28 7.83 -2.61 -0.58
N LEU A 29 6.95 -2.72 -1.57
CA LEU A 29 5.81 -3.63 -1.53
C LEU A 29 6.29 -5.08 -1.68
N LEU A 30 7.21 -5.36 -2.61
CA LEU A 30 7.80 -6.68 -2.77
C LEU A 30 8.50 -7.12 -1.48
N VAL A 31 9.26 -6.24 -0.82
CA VAL A 31 9.88 -6.52 0.49
C VAL A 31 8.85 -6.85 1.57
N GLY A 32 7.67 -6.23 1.51
CA GLY A 32 6.58 -6.49 2.46
C GLY A 32 5.85 -7.81 2.21
N GLN A 33 5.94 -8.36 1.00
CA GLN A 33 5.22 -9.57 0.60
C GLN A 33 6.10 -10.82 0.56
N TYR A 34 7.40 -10.65 0.31
CA TYR A 34 8.30 -11.77 0.09
C TYR A 34 9.43 -11.79 1.12
N ASP A 35 9.79 -12.99 1.59
CA ASP A 35 11.02 -13.16 2.36
C ASP A 35 12.21 -12.93 1.42
N LYS A 36 13.13 -12.05 1.81
CA LYS A 36 14.36 -11.76 1.05
C LYS A 36 15.28 -12.97 0.87
N ASN A 37 15.10 -14.00 1.69
CA ASN A 37 15.87 -15.24 1.63
C ASN A 37 15.28 -16.25 0.63
N GLU A 38 14.10 -15.98 0.08
CA GLU A 38 13.42 -16.85 -0.88
C GLU A 38 13.40 -16.18 -2.28
N ASP A 39 14.52 -16.22 -2.99
CA ASP A 39 14.67 -15.71 -4.36
C ASP A 39 13.64 -16.28 -5.36
N PHE A 40 13.01 -17.41 -5.03
CA PHE A 40 12.07 -18.12 -5.87
C PHE A 40 10.83 -17.28 -6.21
N TYR A 41 10.32 -16.52 -5.26
CA TYR A 41 9.08 -15.74 -5.48
C TYR A 41 9.27 -14.49 -6.34
N LEU A 42 10.50 -13.97 -6.44
CA LEU A 42 10.80 -12.80 -7.28
C LEU A 42 10.80 -13.15 -8.78
N GLN A 43 10.93 -14.43 -9.12
CA GLN A 43 10.91 -14.86 -10.54
C GLN A 43 9.51 -14.80 -11.15
N ASP A 44 8.47 -14.85 -10.34
CA ASP A 44 7.08 -14.81 -10.79
C ASP A 44 6.50 -13.39 -10.92
N THR A 45 7.20 -12.37 -10.43
CA THR A 45 6.73 -11.00 -10.59
C THR A 45 6.99 -10.49 -12.00
N LYS A 46 5.98 -9.85 -12.60
CA LYS A 46 6.10 -9.15 -13.89
C LYS A 46 6.56 -7.71 -13.71
N ALA A 47 6.71 -7.27 -12.47
CA ALA A 47 7.12 -5.91 -12.15
C ALA A 47 8.61 -5.71 -12.45
N GLU A 48 8.93 -4.60 -13.10
CA GLU A 48 10.29 -4.08 -13.16
C GLU A 48 10.59 -3.38 -11.85
N PHE A 49 11.67 -3.76 -11.18
CA PHE A 49 12.11 -3.19 -9.91
C PHE A 49 13.63 -3.15 -9.81
N ASP A 50 14.13 -2.24 -8.99
CA ASP A 50 15.54 -2.12 -8.67
C ASP A 50 15.92 -3.14 -7.60
N ARG A 51 16.80 -4.10 -7.96
CA ARG A 51 17.23 -5.17 -7.06
C ARG A 51 18.06 -4.64 -5.88
N GLU A 52 18.92 -3.64 -6.10
CA GLU A 52 19.72 -3.04 -5.05
C GLU A 52 18.81 -2.38 -4.00
N ILE A 53 17.86 -1.54 -4.46
CA ILE A 53 16.84 -0.92 -3.61
C ILE A 53 16.02 -1.98 -2.86
N PHE A 54 15.62 -3.08 -3.55
CA PHE A 54 14.88 -4.16 -2.90
C PHE A 54 15.68 -4.79 -1.74
N PHE A 55 16.94 -5.16 -1.96
CA PHE A 55 17.76 -5.81 -0.92
C PHE A 55 18.15 -4.86 0.22
N GLU A 56 18.34 -3.58 -0.06
CA GLU A 56 18.69 -2.57 0.95
C GLU A 56 17.47 -2.04 1.71
N CYS A 57 16.27 -2.23 1.20
CA CYS A 57 15.05 -1.69 1.80
C CYS A 57 14.84 -2.16 3.23
N ARG A 58 14.73 -1.21 4.17
CA ARG A 58 14.46 -1.43 5.60
C ARG A 58 13.02 -1.08 5.99
N ASN A 59 12.29 -0.41 5.11
CA ASN A 59 10.95 0.10 5.36
C ASN A 59 9.97 -0.43 4.32
N PRO A 60 9.44 -1.66 4.51
CA PRO A 60 8.47 -2.24 3.59
C PRO A 60 7.18 -1.43 3.55
N LYS A 61 6.53 -1.43 2.39
CA LYS A 61 5.16 -0.93 2.25
C LYS A 61 4.19 -2.09 2.50
N ILE A 62 3.56 -2.11 3.68
CA ILE A 62 2.66 -3.20 4.10
C ILE A 62 1.18 -2.82 4.08
N HIS A 63 0.88 -1.58 3.75
CA HIS A 63 -0.49 -1.10 3.54
C HIS A 63 -0.51 0.09 2.58
N THR A 64 -1.70 0.55 2.26
CA THR A 64 -1.95 1.84 1.60
C THR A 64 -3.21 2.49 2.15
N ILE A 65 -3.25 3.82 2.11
CA ILE A 65 -4.39 4.59 2.60
C ILE A 65 -5.21 5.06 1.40
N ARG A 66 -6.52 4.94 1.50
CA ARG A 66 -7.48 5.32 0.45
C ARG A 66 -8.71 6.00 1.05
N THR A 67 -9.29 6.90 0.27
CA THR A 67 -10.65 7.41 0.50
C THR A 67 -11.68 6.35 0.14
N ASN A 68 -12.99 6.66 0.29
CA ASN A 68 -14.10 5.76 -0.05
C ASN A 68 -14.06 4.42 0.73
N VAL A 69 -14.12 4.56 2.05
CA VAL A 69 -14.06 3.45 3.01
C VAL A 69 -15.06 2.34 2.68
N GLU A 70 -16.32 2.68 2.38
CA GLU A 70 -17.37 1.69 2.12
C GLU A 70 -17.09 0.83 0.87
N LEU A 71 -16.53 1.43 -0.18
CA LEU A 71 -16.12 0.70 -1.36
C LEU A 71 -15.05 -0.34 -1.01
N TRP A 72 -14.05 0.06 -0.22
CA TRP A 72 -12.96 -0.82 0.16
C TRP A 72 -13.38 -1.88 1.18
N LYS A 73 -14.25 -1.55 2.14
CA LYS A 73 -14.88 -2.55 3.03
C LYS A 73 -15.51 -3.70 2.24
N LYS A 74 -16.33 -3.36 1.24
CA LYS A 74 -16.98 -4.35 0.38
C LYS A 74 -15.96 -5.21 -0.38
N ARG A 75 -14.95 -4.58 -1.00
CA ARG A 75 -13.93 -5.30 -1.78
C ARG A 75 -13.11 -6.25 -0.90
N ILE A 76 -12.63 -5.77 0.24
CA ILE A 76 -11.83 -6.56 1.16
C ILE A 76 -12.64 -7.72 1.72
N SER A 77 -13.90 -7.50 2.10
CA SER A 77 -14.80 -8.58 2.54
C SER A 77 -14.97 -9.68 1.48
N GLU A 78 -15.13 -9.33 0.20
CA GLU A 78 -15.22 -10.32 -0.87
C GLU A 78 -13.92 -11.12 -1.05
N ILE A 79 -12.76 -10.48 -0.88
CA ILE A 79 -11.46 -11.16 -0.94
C ILE A 79 -11.29 -12.12 0.23
N GLN A 80 -11.60 -11.68 1.45
CA GLN A 80 -11.51 -12.50 2.66
C GLN A 80 -12.43 -13.73 2.61
N LYS A 81 -13.60 -13.60 1.96
CA LYS A 81 -14.51 -14.73 1.69
C LYS A 81 -14.02 -15.68 0.58
N GLY A 82 -12.96 -15.32 -0.14
CA GLY A 82 -12.42 -16.11 -1.25
C GLY A 82 -13.17 -15.92 -2.58
N ASN A 83 -14.06 -14.94 -2.68
CA ASN A 83 -14.83 -14.66 -3.90
C ASN A 83 -14.06 -13.79 -4.90
N ALA A 84 -13.00 -13.12 -4.44
CA ALA A 84 -12.20 -12.22 -5.26
C ALA A 84 -10.71 -12.27 -4.87
N ILE A 85 -9.88 -11.63 -5.69
CA ILE A 85 -8.48 -11.33 -5.41
C ILE A 85 -8.22 -9.83 -5.60
N LEU A 86 -7.16 -9.30 -4.98
CA LEU A 86 -6.64 -7.96 -5.20
C LEU A 86 -5.37 -8.05 -6.05
N SER A 87 -5.39 -7.46 -7.23
CA SER A 87 -4.22 -7.27 -8.08
C SER A 87 -3.63 -5.89 -7.80
N ILE A 88 -2.41 -5.85 -7.24
CA ILE A 88 -1.70 -4.60 -7.01
C ILE A 88 -0.84 -4.31 -8.23
N ARG A 89 -0.99 -3.12 -8.80
CA ARG A 89 -0.40 -2.72 -10.08
C ARG A 89 0.24 -1.34 -10.02
N TYR A 90 1.07 -1.05 -11.02
CA TYR A 90 1.52 0.30 -11.33
C TYR A 90 1.34 0.60 -12.82
N TRP A 91 1.39 1.88 -13.19
CA TRP A 91 1.39 2.32 -14.59
C TRP A 91 2.82 2.31 -15.13
N SER A 92 3.07 1.60 -16.23
CA SER A 92 4.40 1.51 -16.87
C SER A 92 4.94 2.86 -17.38
N GLY A 93 4.05 3.82 -17.58
CA GLY A 93 4.35 5.18 -17.98
C GLY A 93 3.31 6.14 -17.41
N LYS A 94 2.80 7.08 -18.24
CA LYS A 94 1.80 8.05 -17.82
C LYS A 94 0.51 7.34 -17.37
N PRO A 95 -0.01 7.65 -16.18
CA PRO A 95 -1.26 7.08 -15.68
C PRO A 95 -2.41 7.25 -16.69
N TYR A 96 -3.23 6.22 -16.81
CA TYR A 96 -4.37 6.08 -17.72
C TYR A 96 -4.01 6.03 -19.23
N ASN A 97 -2.77 6.35 -19.63
CA ASN A 97 -2.30 6.34 -21.02
C ASN A 97 -1.20 5.29 -21.27
N SER A 98 -0.91 4.43 -20.32
CA SER A 98 0.07 3.35 -20.44
C SER A 98 -0.52 2.05 -19.92
N LYS A 99 0.22 0.94 -20.07
CA LYS A 99 -0.20 -0.36 -19.55
C LYS A 99 -0.04 -0.40 -18.03
N GLN A 100 -0.95 -1.10 -17.37
CA GLN A 100 -0.76 -1.48 -15.98
C GLN A 100 0.07 -2.77 -15.90
N VAL A 101 1.08 -2.76 -15.04
CA VAL A 101 1.91 -3.93 -14.74
C VAL A 101 1.54 -4.42 -13.34
N GLU A 102 1.30 -5.73 -13.23
CA GLU A 102 0.99 -6.36 -11.95
C GLU A 102 2.28 -6.58 -11.15
N ILE A 103 2.24 -6.18 -9.87
CA ILE A 103 3.32 -6.42 -8.92
C ILE A 103 3.10 -7.75 -8.21
N CYS A 104 1.91 -7.93 -7.63
CA CYS A 104 1.51 -9.13 -6.93
C CYS A 104 -0.02 -9.25 -6.84
N GLN A 105 -0.48 -10.43 -6.45
CA GLN A 105 -1.88 -10.71 -6.15
C GLN A 105 -2.04 -11.08 -4.67
N LEU A 106 -3.06 -10.52 -4.03
CA LEU A 106 -3.44 -10.85 -2.67
C LEU A 106 -4.79 -11.57 -2.66
N ASN A 107 -4.88 -12.62 -1.87
CA ASN A 107 -6.06 -13.43 -1.69
C ASN A 107 -6.41 -13.58 -0.20
N ARG A 108 -7.40 -14.42 0.12
CA ARG A 108 -7.84 -14.62 1.52
C ARG A 108 -6.74 -15.13 2.47
N PHE A 109 -5.66 -15.72 1.94
CA PHE A 109 -4.55 -16.27 2.74
C PHE A 109 -3.41 -15.26 2.91
N SER A 110 -3.44 -14.12 2.21
CA SER A 110 -2.39 -13.09 2.27
C SER A 110 -2.43 -12.22 3.54
N GLY A 111 -3.39 -12.46 4.44
CA GLY A 111 -3.59 -11.62 5.61
C GLY A 111 -4.20 -10.24 5.30
N ILE A 112 -4.72 -10.06 4.08
CA ILE A 112 -5.34 -8.80 3.64
C ILE A 112 -6.48 -8.37 4.58
N GLY A 113 -6.57 -7.08 4.86
CA GLY A 113 -7.61 -6.53 5.71
C GLY A 113 -7.78 -5.04 5.56
N LEU A 114 -8.70 -4.48 6.34
CA LEU A 114 -8.99 -3.06 6.34
C LEU A 114 -9.20 -2.57 7.77
N GLU A 115 -8.61 -1.43 8.07
CA GLU A 115 -8.94 -0.62 9.25
C GLU A 115 -9.40 0.75 8.79
N GLU A 116 -10.34 1.32 9.53
CA GLU A 116 -10.84 2.67 9.30
C GLU A 116 -10.15 3.64 10.26
N VAL A 117 -9.68 4.76 9.75
CA VAL A 117 -8.95 5.74 10.55
C VAL A 117 -9.34 7.17 10.18
N ILE A 118 -9.38 8.03 11.19
CA ILE A 118 -9.37 9.49 11.04
C ILE A 118 -7.98 9.95 11.46
N ILE A 119 -7.14 10.33 10.50
CA ILE A 119 -5.71 10.57 10.73
C ILE A 119 -5.43 11.58 11.86
N PRO A 120 -6.13 12.73 11.97
CA PRO A 120 -5.93 13.67 13.07
C PRO A 120 -6.29 13.12 14.46
N CYS A 121 -7.14 12.09 14.53
CA CYS A 121 -7.52 11.46 15.79
C CYS A 121 -6.48 10.45 16.30
N MET A 122 -5.48 10.14 15.49
CA MET A 122 -4.29 9.41 15.94
C MET A 122 -3.38 10.37 16.72
N ASN A 123 -3.79 10.72 17.93
CA ASN A 123 -3.21 11.78 18.78
C ASN A 123 -1.77 11.52 19.23
N ASP A 124 -1.13 10.48 18.73
CA ASP A 124 0.24 10.13 19.07
C ASP A 124 1.13 10.24 17.82
N ILE A 125 2.13 11.12 17.89
CA ILE A 125 3.19 11.25 16.88
C ILE A 125 3.83 9.90 16.54
N VAL A 126 3.89 8.98 17.49
CA VAL A 126 4.42 7.62 17.29
C VAL A 126 3.56 6.85 16.29
N HIS A 127 2.24 6.92 16.42
CA HIS A 127 1.31 6.24 15.51
C HIS A 127 1.37 6.81 14.09
N ILE A 128 1.44 8.14 13.92
CA ILE A 128 1.57 8.77 12.61
C ILE A 128 2.90 8.41 11.94
N LYS A 129 4.01 8.38 12.68
CA LYS A 129 5.30 7.93 12.17
C LYS A 129 5.27 6.47 11.72
N GLN A 130 4.62 5.61 12.51
CA GLN A 130 4.48 4.20 12.15
C GLN A 130 3.56 4.03 10.94
N LEU A 131 2.49 4.82 10.85
CA LEU A 131 1.58 4.83 9.71
C LEU A 131 2.33 5.23 8.43
N ALA A 132 3.10 6.32 8.46
CA ALA A 132 3.93 6.77 7.35
C ALA A 132 4.93 5.69 6.92
N LYS A 133 5.68 5.13 7.89
CA LYS A 133 6.67 4.08 7.66
C LYS A 133 6.04 2.86 6.96
N ASN A 134 4.91 2.39 7.45
CA ASN A 134 4.21 1.22 6.91
C ASN A 134 3.55 1.50 5.56
N ASP A 135 3.26 2.77 5.24
CA ASP A 135 2.86 3.21 3.89
C ASP A 135 4.07 3.38 2.95
N GLY A 136 5.28 3.11 3.43
CA GLY A 136 6.52 3.20 2.66
C GLY A 136 7.05 4.62 2.48
N LEU A 137 6.65 5.56 3.35
CA LEU A 137 7.02 6.97 3.29
C LEU A 137 7.80 7.40 4.53
N SER A 138 8.60 8.47 4.42
CA SER A 138 9.03 9.25 5.57
C SER A 138 7.84 10.02 6.15
N LEU A 139 7.92 10.46 7.41
CA LEU A 139 6.86 11.28 7.99
C LEU A 139 6.62 12.55 7.16
N GLN A 140 7.69 13.23 6.73
CA GLN A 140 7.60 14.44 5.92
C GLN A 140 6.94 14.18 4.55
N ASP A 141 7.31 13.08 3.88
CA ASP A 141 6.70 12.71 2.60
C ASP A 141 5.23 12.31 2.79
N PHE A 142 4.89 11.68 3.91
CA PHE A 142 3.52 11.32 4.25
C PHE A 142 2.65 12.56 4.47
N GLU A 143 3.10 13.50 5.28
CA GLU A 143 2.41 14.78 5.53
C GLU A 143 2.22 15.57 4.23
N GLU A 144 3.25 15.64 3.40
CA GLU A 144 3.20 16.31 2.10
C GLU A 144 2.27 15.60 1.12
N TRP A 145 2.20 14.26 1.14
CA TRP A 145 1.30 13.46 0.29
C TRP A 145 -0.16 13.72 0.58
N PHE A 146 -0.51 13.88 1.86
CA PHE A 146 -1.88 14.03 2.32
C PHE A 146 -2.31 15.47 2.60
N LYS A 147 -1.46 16.49 2.36
CA LYS A 147 -1.73 17.89 2.69
C LYS A 147 -3.01 18.46 2.07
N ASP A 148 -3.38 17.98 0.88
CA ASP A 148 -4.56 18.45 0.12
C ASP A 148 -5.79 17.54 0.33
N TYR A 149 -5.70 16.52 1.20
CA TYR A 149 -6.81 15.64 1.53
C TYR A 149 -7.65 16.22 2.68
N ASP A 150 -8.96 15.99 2.64
CA ASP A 150 -9.81 16.25 3.80
C ASP A 150 -9.59 15.15 4.85
N LEU A 151 -8.65 15.39 5.74
CA LEU A 151 -8.27 14.44 6.80
C LEU A 151 -9.31 14.34 7.93
N SER A 152 -10.36 15.20 7.94
CA SER A 152 -11.47 15.06 8.87
C SER A 152 -12.39 13.89 8.54
N GLN A 153 -12.28 13.38 7.32
CA GLN A 153 -13.05 12.22 6.85
C GLN A 153 -12.32 10.91 7.17
N SER A 154 -13.12 9.88 7.40
CA SER A 154 -12.59 8.52 7.53
C SER A 154 -11.87 8.06 6.27
N MET A 155 -10.72 7.42 6.46
CA MET A 155 -9.92 6.80 5.42
C MET A 155 -9.75 5.31 5.68
N ALA A 156 -9.59 4.55 4.61
CA ALA A 156 -9.33 3.12 4.68
C ALA A 156 -7.82 2.85 4.65
N ILE A 157 -7.29 2.21 5.69
CA ILE A 157 -5.99 1.55 5.67
C ILE A 157 -6.21 0.15 5.10
N ILE A 158 -5.73 -0.08 3.89
CA ILE A 158 -5.81 -1.39 3.23
C ILE A 158 -4.52 -2.12 3.52
N HIS A 159 -4.57 -3.10 4.42
CA HIS A 159 -3.42 -3.91 4.80
C HIS A 159 -3.16 -4.99 3.77
N PHE A 160 -1.90 -5.15 3.40
CA PHE A 160 -1.42 -6.18 2.47
C PHE A 160 -0.92 -7.44 3.18
N THR A 161 -0.82 -7.37 4.52
CA THR A 161 -0.34 -8.42 5.42
C THR A 161 -1.32 -8.60 6.58
N SER A 162 -1.00 -9.50 7.51
CA SER A 162 -1.78 -9.71 8.75
C SER A 162 -1.56 -8.62 9.81
N PHE A 163 -0.66 -7.66 9.59
CA PHE A 163 -0.45 -6.54 10.53
C PHE A 163 -1.71 -5.69 10.68
N ARG A 164 -1.99 -5.26 11.92
CA ARG A 164 -3.07 -4.32 12.27
C ARG A 164 -2.57 -3.35 13.33
N TYR A 165 -3.12 -2.14 13.33
CA TYR A 165 -2.85 -1.10 14.35
C TYR A 165 -3.70 -1.28 15.59
N PHE A 166 -4.96 -1.69 15.41
CA PHE A 166 -5.89 -1.89 16.49
C PHE A 166 -6.10 -3.38 16.69
N SER A 167 -5.68 -3.90 17.84
CA SER A 167 -6.00 -5.27 18.22
C SER A 167 -7.45 -5.32 18.71
N TYR A 168 -8.15 -6.43 18.44
CA TYR A 168 -9.53 -6.66 18.88
C TYR A 168 -9.75 -6.59 20.41
N ASN A 169 -8.68 -6.39 21.19
CA ASN A 169 -8.72 -6.35 22.66
C ASN A 169 -8.77 -4.92 23.23
N ASP A 170 -8.81 -3.89 22.39
CA ASP A 170 -8.79 -2.48 22.81
C ASP A 170 -10.13 -1.77 22.62
N ILE A 171 -11.26 -2.54 22.55
CA ILE A 171 -12.64 -2.02 22.49
C ILE A 171 -13.43 -2.47 23.69
#